data_8c92b2bc0c009e1572bdb659a5124762
#
_entry.id   8c92b2bc0c009e1572bdb659a5124762
#
_cell.length_a   1.000
_cell.length_b   1.000
_cell.length_c   1.000
_cell.angle_alpha   90.00
_cell.angle_beta   90.00
_cell.angle_gamma   90.00
#
_symmetry.space_group_name_H-M   'P 1'
#
loop_
_entity.id
_entity.type
_entity.pdbx_description
1 polymer ?
#
loop_
_entity_poly.entity_id
_entity_poly.type
_entity_poly.pdbx_seq_one_letter_code
_entity_poly.pdbx_strand_id
1 'polypeptide(L)'
;MTTLANWLKTCPLPKLEARMLLQQVTGLTHAQLITHDVDVLLDNQIAMLNQLLCRRQAGEPMAYILGRREFYGREFVVSPDTLIPRPETEHLLEAALFRLPENGILWDLGTGSGIIGISAKLERPDATIYASDISEAALKVAQQNAQRLSAKISLAQGSWFEANNIFALPENSVDVIVSNPPYIEQHDVHLQRGDLRFEPQIALTDFADGLNHIHHIACLAPQFLRSKGFLLFEHGFDQGVAVREILVQNGFAQPETVRDLAGNERVTFGQIC
;
A
#
# COMPACT_ATOMS: atom_id res chain seq x y z
N MET A 1 40.47 -11.62 -1.62
CA MET A 1 39.55 -10.54 -2.09
C MET A 1 38.25 -11.19 -2.50
N THR A 2 37.13 -10.61 -2.08
CA THR A 2 35.76 -11.15 -2.35
C THR A 2 35.21 -10.51 -3.60
N THR A 3 34.96 -11.29 -4.65
CA THR A 3 34.31 -10.81 -5.88
C THR A 3 32.78 -10.85 -5.72
N LEU A 4 32.06 -10.13 -6.59
CA LEU A 4 30.60 -10.16 -6.67
C LEU A 4 30.06 -11.59 -6.79
N ALA A 5 30.62 -12.40 -7.70
CA ALA A 5 30.24 -13.79 -7.88
C ALA A 5 30.49 -14.64 -6.62
N ASN A 6 31.64 -14.47 -5.95
CA ASN A 6 31.95 -15.20 -4.74
C ASN A 6 31.00 -14.84 -3.59
N TRP A 7 30.68 -13.56 -3.43
CA TRP A 7 29.72 -13.13 -2.41
C TRP A 7 28.33 -13.73 -2.67
N LEU A 8 27.82 -13.66 -3.93
CA LEU A 8 26.55 -14.27 -4.31
C LEU A 8 26.50 -15.78 -4.07
N LYS A 9 27.63 -16.47 -4.30
CA LYS A 9 27.73 -17.92 -4.11
C LYS A 9 27.68 -18.31 -2.63
N THR A 10 28.26 -17.49 -1.75
CA THR A 10 28.37 -17.77 -0.31
C THR A 10 27.25 -17.18 0.51
N CYS A 11 26.46 -16.25 -0.05
CA CYS A 11 25.32 -15.62 0.63
C CYS A 11 24.24 -16.67 0.96
N PRO A 12 23.78 -16.77 2.22
CA PRO A 12 22.79 -17.76 2.65
C PRO A 12 21.34 -17.40 2.25
N LEU A 13 21.11 -16.20 1.71
CA LEU A 13 19.80 -15.77 1.27
C LEU A 13 19.40 -16.36 -0.10
N PRO A 14 18.11 -16.38 -0.45
CA PRO A 14 17.65 -16.63 -1.80
C PRO A 14 18.41 -15.74 -2.81
N LYS A 15 18.76 -16.29 -3.96
CA LYS A 15 19.57 -15.58 -4.96
C LYS A 15 18.99 -14.22 -5.38
N LEU A 16 17.67 -14.11 -5.41
CA LEU A 16 17.00 -12.85 -5.73
C LEU A 16 17.30 -11.78 -4.67
N GLU A 17 17.08 -12.11 -3.38
CA GLU A 17 17.33 -11.18 -2.27
C GLU A 17 18.82 -10.81 -2.18
N ALA A 18 19.72 -11.78 -2.35
CA ALA A 18 21.16 -11.52 -2.38
C ALA A 18 21.55 -10.52 -3.50
N ARG A 19 20.97 -10.66 -4.70
CA ARG A 19 21.18 -9.71 -5.79
C ARG A 19 20.62 -8.32 -5.47
N MET A 20 19.46 -8.23 -4.84
CA MET A 20 18.88 -6.95 -4.43
C MET A 20 19.78 -6.21 -3.44
N LEU A 21 20.40 -6.94 -2.49
CA LEU A 21 21.38 -6.35 -1.57
C LEU A 21 22.64 -5.85 -2.29
N LEU A 22 23.16 -6.64 -3.25
CA LEU A 22 24.29 -6.18 -4.06
C LEU A 22 23.96 -4.94 -4.87
N GLN A 23 22.79 -4.90 -5.52
CA GLN A 23 22.34 -3.70 -6.26
C GLN A 23 22.27 -2.48 -5.35
N GLN A 24 21.73 -2.66 -4.13
CA GLN A 24 21.60 -1.57 -3.15
C GLN A 24 22.97 -1.01 -2.73
N VAL A 25 23.96 -1.87 -2.54
CA VAL A 25 25.28 -1.47 -2.04
C VAL A 25 26.23 -0.99 -3.14
N THR A 26 26.15 -1.61 -4.32
CA THR A 26 27.07 -1.29 -5.43
C THR A 26 26.53 -0.26 -6.40
N GLY A 27 25.20 -0.04 -6.43
CA GLY A 27 24.54 0.79 -7.43
C GLY A 27 24.45 0.13 -8.82
N LEU A 28 24.91 -1.11 -8.98
CA LEU A 28 24.90 -1.80 -10.25
C LEU A 28 23.48 -2.31 -10.58
N THR A 29 23.13 -2.27 -11.85
CA THR A 29 21.90 -2.90 -12.36
C THR A 29 22.01 -4.42 -12.34
N HIS A 30 20.89 -5.14 -12.50
CA HIS A 30 20.89 -6.59 -12.59
C HIS A 30 21.80 -7.12 -13.73
N ALA A 31 21.77 -6.49 -14.88
CA ALA A 31 22.63 -6.84 -16.02
C ALA A 31 24.12 -6.61 -15.71
N GLN A 32 24.44 -5.49 -15.06
CA GLN A 32 25.80 -5.18 -14.66
C GLN A 32 26.33 -6.15 -13.60
N LEU A 33 25.55 -6.65 -12.68
CA LEU A 33 25.97 -7.69 -11.73
C LEU A 33 26.41 -8.98 -12.42
N ILE A 34 25.86 -9.28 -13.61
CA ILE A 34 26.24 -10.46 -14.41
C ILE A 34 27.54 -10.20 -15.19
N THR A 35 27.69 -9.00 -15.76
CA THR A 35 28.84 -8.67 -16.60
C THR A 35 30.09 -8.28 -15.80
N HIS A 36 29.93 -7.88 -14.53
CA HIS A 36 30.98 -7.46 -13.62
C HIS A 36 31.21 -8.47 -12.46
N ASP A 37 30.83 -9.71 -12.66
CA ASP A 37 30.82 -10.75 -11.61
C ASP A 37 32.20 -11.04 -10.99
N VAL A 38 33.30 -10.75 -11.73
CA VAL A 38 34.70 -10.87 -11.28
C VAL A 38 35.18 -9.63 -10.53
N ASP A 39 34.46 -8.53 -10.54
CA ASP A 39 34.85 -7.29 -9.86
C ASP A 39 34.93 -7.52 -8.34
N VAL A 40 35.93 -6.91 -7.72
CA VAL A 40 36.21 -7.04 -6.29
C VAL A 40 35.38 -6.04 -5.52
N LEU A 41 34.66 -6.52 -4.52
CA LEU A 41 33.95 -5.68 -3.55
C LEU A 41 34.93 -4.91 -2.66
N LEU A 42 34.67 -3.64 -2.44
CA LEU A 42 35.41 -2.83 -1.49
C LEU A 42 35.08 -3.23 -0.04
N ASP A 43 35.99 -3.00 0.89
CA ASP A 43 35.82 -3.38 2.30
C ASP A 43 34.58 -2.71 2.92
N ASN A 44 34.33 -1.43 2.59
CA ASN A 44 33.10 -0.74 3.03
C ASN A 44 31.81 -1.34 2.44
N GLN A 45 31.85 -1.83 1.21
CA GLN A 45 30.72 -2.53 0.58
C GLN A 45 30.47 -3.89 1.27
N ILE A 46 31.53 -4.63 1.59
CA ILE A 46 31.43 -5.89 2.32
C ILE A 46 30.83 -5.65 3.72
N ALA A 47 31.30 -4.61 4.43
CA ALA A 47 30.75 -4.25 5.74
C ALA A 47 29.26 -3.91 5.68
N MET A 48 28.84 -3.12 4.69
CA MET A 48 27.43 -2.76 4.47
C MET A 48 26.59 -4.00 4.09
N LEU A 49 27.07 -4.85 3.19
CA LEU A 49 26.38 -6.09 2.83
C LEU A 49 26.18 -7.01 4.04
N ASN A 50 27.19 -7.14 4.91
CA ASN A 50 27.07 -7.94 6.13
C ASN A 50 26.02 -7.35 7.09
N GLN A 51 25.96 -6.03 7.23
CA GLN A 51 24.93 -5.38 8.05
C GLN A 51 23.53 -5.65 7.51
N LEU A 52 23.29 -5.47 6.21
CA LEU A 52 22.00 -5.74 5.57
C LEU A 52 21.62 -7.22 5.64
N LEU A 53 22.61 -8.10 5.46
CA LEU A 53 22.44 -9.55 5.60
C LEU A 53 21.97 -9.92 7.01
N CYS A 54 22.61 -9.38 8.06
CA CYS A 54 22.18 -9.60 9.45
C CYS A 54 20.75 -9.16 9.70
N ARG A 55 20.35 -7.98 9.19
CA ARG A 55 18.95 -7.50 9.27
C ARG A 55 17.99 -8.49 8.63
N ARG A 56 18.29 -8.95 7.40
CA ARG A 56 17.44 -9.92 6.71
C ARG A 56 17.38 -11.27 7.40
N GLN A 57 18.49 -11.76 7.94
CA GLN A 57 18.51 -12.99 8.74
C GLN A 57 17.73 -12.90 10.05
N ALA A 58 17.63 -11.70 10.63
CA ALA A 58 16.72 -11.41 11.74
C ALA A 58 15.23 -11.39 11.32
N GLY A 59 14.96 -11.49 10.00
CA GLY A 59 13.63 -11.57 9.40
C GLY A 59 13.05 -10.24 8.93
N GLU A 60 13.84 -9.15 8.99
CA GLU A 60 13.37 -7.84 8.52
C GLU A 60 12.99 -7.89 7.03
N PRO A 61 11.82 -7.32 6.63
CA PRO A 61 11.37 -7.32 5.24
C PRO A 61 12.39 -6.68 4.30
N MET A 62 12.59 -7.28 3.12
CA MET A 62 13.47 -6.71 2.10
C MET A 62 13.06 -5.28 1.72
N ALA A 63 11.76 -4.99 1.69
CA ALA A 63 11.26 -3.65 1.38
C ALA A 63 11.77 -2.60 2.39
N TYR A 64 11.80 -2.92 3.69
CA TYR A 64 12.32 -2.01 4.72
C TYR A 64 13.85 -1.92 4.70
N ILE A 65 14.54 -3.04 4.40
CA ILE A 65 16.00 -3.04 4.25
C ILE A 65 16.42 -2.14 3.08
N LEU A 66 15.68 -2.18 1.98
CA LEU A 66 15.94 -1.38 0.78
C LEU A 66 15.34 0.04 0.87
N GLY A 67 14.40 0.25 1.79
CA GLY A 67 13.65 1.51 1.94
C GLY A 67 12.68 1.80 0.80
N ARG A 68 12.35 0.78 -0.02
CA ARG A 68 11.52 0.96 -1.21
C ARG A 68 10.78 -0.31 -1.63
N ARG A 69 9.65 -0.13 -2.29
CA ARG A 69 8.83 -1.18 -2.90
C ARG A 69 8.22 -0.68 -4.20
N GLU A 70 8.21 -1.54 -5.20
CA GLU A 70 7.52 -1.26 -6.45
C GLU A 70 6.01 -1.49 -6.27
N PHE A 71 5.20 -0.60 -6.85
CA PHE A 71 3.75 -0.69 -6.95
C PHE A 71 3.28 0.02 -8.22
N TYR A 72 2.47 -0.65 -9.02
CA TYR A 72 1.89 -0.14 -10.27
C TYR A 72 2.93 0.48 -11.21
N GLY A 73 4.06 -0.22 -11.41
CA GLY A 73 5.17 0.21 -12.27
C GLY A 73 6.01 1.37 -11.72
N ARG A 74 5.84 1.75 -10.44
CA ARG A 74 6.53 2.86 -9.80
C ARG A 74 7.18 2.44 -8.50
N GLU A 75 8.34 3.02 -8.20
CA GLU A 75 9.04 2.77 -6.96
C GLU A 75 8.57 3.75 -5.87
N PHE A 76 8.07 3.22 -4.75
CA PHE A 76 7.65 3.97 -3.58
C PHE A 76 8.63 3.78 -2.43
N VAL A 77 8.93 4.86 -1.72
CA VAL A 77 9.61 4.81 -0.42
C VAL A 77 8.67 4.14 0.59
N VAL A 78 9.21 3.24 1.38
CA VAL A 78 8.52 2.58 2.50
C VAL A 78 9.40 2.59 3.74
N SER A 79 8.78 2.61 4.91
CA SER A 79 9.44 2.54 6.21
C SER A 79 8.60 1.66 7.16
N PRO A 80 9.11 1.31 8.34
CA PRO A 80 8.34 0.62 9.37
C PRO A 80 7.08 1.38 9.85
N ASP A 81 6.88 2.61 9.39
CA ASP A 81 5.69 3.42 9.70
C ASP A 81 4.52 3.15 8.74
N THR A 82 4.73 2.39 7.67
CA THR A 82 3.73 2.15 6.62
C THR A 82 3.61 0.67 6.29
N LEU A 83 2.42 0.25 5.87
CA LEU A 83 2.22 -1.06 5.25
C LEU A 83 3.12 -1.18 4.00
N ILE A 84 3.76 -2.33 3.82
CA ILE A 84 4.48 -2.64 2.58
C ILE A 84 3.45 -2.84 1.45
N PRO A 85 3.55 -2.13 0.33
CA PRO A 85 2.64 -2.28 -0.80
C PRO A 85 2.46 -3.74 -1.24
N ARG A 86 1.19 -4.17 -1.37
CA ARG A 86 0.84 -5.53 -1.83
C ARG A 86 0.42 -5.48 -3.30
N PRO A 87 0.79 -6.49 -4.11
CA PRO A 87 0.34 -6.55 -5.51
C PRO A 87 -1.19 -6.58 -5.64
N GLU A 88 -1.89 -7.18 -4.68
CA GLU A 88 -3.34 -7.30 -4.68
C GLU A 88 -4.03 -5.92 -4.61
N THR A 89 -3.39 -4.93 -3.99
CA THR A 89 -3.90 -3.55 -3.88
C THR A 89 -3.98 -2.86 -5.26
N GLU A 90 -3.27 -3.36 -6.28
CA GLU A 90 -3.39 -2.87 -7.65
C GLU A 90 -4.81 -3.07 -8.20
N HIS A 91 -5.50 -4.15 -7.81
CA HIS A 91 -6.91 -4.38 -8.19
C HIS A 91 -7.84 -3.32 -7.59
N LEU A 92 -7.56 -2.84 -6.36
CA LEU A 92 -8.32 -1.74 -5.77
C LEU A 92 -8.13 -0.44 -6.56
N LEU A 93 -6.89 -0.14 -6.92
CA LEU A 93 -6.57 1.04 -7.74
C LEU A 93 -7.26 0.96 -9.11
N GLU A 94 -7.16 -0.17 -9.82
CA GLU A 94 -7.79 -0.36 -11.13
C GLU A 94 -9.31 -0.23 -11.05
N ALA A 95 -9.93 -0.85 -10.04
CA ALA A 95 -11.37 -0.76 -9.83
C ALA A 95 -11.82 0.69 -9.55
N ALA A 96 -11.00 1.48 -8.84
CA ALA A 96 -11.25 2.89 -8.56
C ALA A 96 -11.09 3.74 -9.83
N LEU A 97 -10.00 3.56 -10.57
CA LEU A 97 -9.73 4.29 -11.82
C LEU A 97 -10.84 4.10 -12.86
N PHE A 98 -11.38 2.87 -12.97
CA PHE A 98 -12.48 2.56 -13.89
C PHE A 98 -13.77 3.33 -13.55
N ARG A 99 -13.98 3.66 -12.26
CA ARG A 99 -15.18 4.35 -11.76
C ARG A 99 -15.02 5.85 -11.60
N LEU A 100 -13.79 6.33 -11.63
CA LEU A 100 -13.47 7.75 -11.46
C LEU A 100 -13.82 8.51 -12.74
N PRO A 101 -14.82 9.42 -12.73
CA PRO A 101 -15.20 10.18 -13.91
C PRO A 101 -14.10 11.19 -14.30
N GLU A 102 -14.22 11.75 -15.49
CA GLU A 102 -13.33 12.84 -15.93
C GLU A 102 -13.45 14.06 -14.98
N ASN A 103 -12.28 14.61 -14.59
CA ASN A 103 -12.16 15.66 -13.56
C ASN A 103 -12.78 15.28 -12.19
N GLY A 104 -12.91 13.97 -11.92
CA GLY A 104 -13.53 13.45 -10.71
C GLY A 104 -12.69 13.66 -9.46
N ILE A 105 -13.33 13.49 -8.31
CA ILE A 105 -12.71 13.56 -6.99
C ILE A 105 -12.60 12.15 -6.41
N LEU A 106 -11.38 11.76 -6.04
CA LEU A 106 -11.11 10.52 -5.32
C LEU A 106 -10.56 10.84 -3.92
N TRP A 107 -11.06 10.13 -2.91
CA TRP A 107 -10.53 10.18 -1.55
C TRP A 107 -10.00 8.80 -1.12
N ASP A 108 -8.69 8.74 -0.82
CA ASP A 108 -7.97 7.57 -0.32
C ASP A 108 -7.89 7.63 1.21
N LEU A 109 -8.64 6.77 1.89
CA LEU A 109 -8.73 6.70 3.35
C LEU A 109 -7.78 5.64 3.90
N GLY A 110 -6.89 6.03 4.81
CA GLY A 110 -5.82 5.16 5.31
C GLY A 110 -4.71 4.98 4.27
N THR A 111 -4.24 6.09 3.70
CA THR A 111 -3.36 6.10 2.51
C THR A 111 -2.00 5.45 2.72
N GLY A 112 -1.53 5.30 3.97
CA GLY A 112 -0.23 4.71 4.29
C GLY A 112 0.92 5.45 3.60
N SER A 113 1.66 4.75 2.75
CA SER A 113 2.75 5.34 1.94
C SER A 113 2.27 6.14 0.71
N GLY A 114 0.96 6.28 0.52
CA GLY A 114 0.37 7.05 -0.57
C GLY A 114 0.19 6.29 -1.88
N ILE A 115 0.35 4.97 -1.88
CA ILE A 115 0.42 4.18 -3.12
C ILE A 115 -0.83 4.30 -3.99
N ILE A 116 -2.03 4.30 -3.38
CA ILE A 116 -3.30 4.35 -4.13
C ILE A 116 -3.52 5.78 -4.64
N GLY A 117 -3.55 6.78 -3.74
CA GLY A 117 -3.82 8.16 -4.12
C GLY A 117 -2.79 8.74 -5.09
N ILE A 118 -1.50 8.47 -4.89
CA ILE A 118 -0.43 8.93 -5.79
C ILE A 118 -0.53 8.25 -7.15
N SER A 119 -0.71 6.92 -7.20
CA SER A 119 -0.86 6.21 -8.47
C SER A 119 -2.10 6.66 -9.21
N ALA A 120 -3.24 6.86 -8.51
CA ALA A 120 -4.45 7.41 -9.10
C ALA A 120 -4.21 8.78 -9.74
N LYS A 121 -3.47 9.68 -9.08
CA LYS A 121 -3.12 11.00 -9.63
C LYS A 121 -2.26 10.91 -10.88
N LEU A 122 -1.32 9.97 -10.91
CA LEU A 122 -0.41 9.80 -12.05
C LEU A 122 -1.09 9.17 -13.27
N GLU A 123 -2.06 8.26 -13.05
CA GLU A 123 -2.90 7.69 -14.11
C GLU A 123 -3.98 8.67 -14.59
N ARG A 124 -4.51 9.49 -13.69
CA ARG A 124 -5.58 10.46 -13.96
C ARG A 124 -5.15 11.87 -13.54
N PRO A 125 -4.31 12.53 -14.37
CA PRO A 125 -3.83 13.89 -14.09
C PRO A 125 -4.95 14.94 -13.99
N ASP A 126 -6.08 14.67 -14.61
CA ASP A 126 -7.31 15.49 -14.53
C ASP A 126 -7.98 15.42 -13.17
N ALA A 127 -7.93 14.28 -12.47
CA ALA A 127 -8.63 14.06 -11.22
C ALA A 127 -8.06 14.87 -10.05
N THR A 128 -8.92 15.18 -9.08
CA THR A 128 -8.52 15.75 -7.78
C THR A 128 -8.44 14.63 -6.75
N ILE A 129 -7.27 14.48 -6.13
CA ILE A 129 -7.02 13.40 -5.18
C ILE A 129 -6.79 13.97 -3.79
N TYR A 130 -7.58 13.46 -2.85
CA TYR A 130 -7.41 13.63 -1.41
C TYR A 130 -6.94 12.31 -0.82
N ALA A 131 -6.00 12.37 0.12
CA ALA A 131 -5.50 11.19 0.79
C ALA A 131 -5.28 11.50 2.28
N SER A 132 -5.73 10.63 3.15
CA SER A 132 -5.69 10.87 4.58
C SER A 132 -5.21 9.63 5.34
N ASP A 133 -4.58 9.85 6.48
CA ASP A 133 -4.15 8.82 7.41
C ASP A 133 -4.19 9.33 8.84
N ILE A 134 -4.39 8.45 9.80
CA ILE A 134 -4.31 8.78 11.22
C ILE A 134 -2.85 8.97 11.66
N SER A 135 -1.91 8.28 10.99
CA SER A 135 -0.48 8.30 11.29
C SER A 135 0.21 9.47 10.61
N GLU A 136 0.70 10.42 11.40
CA GLU A 136 1.56 11.51 10.90
C GLU A 136 2.85 10.96 10.26
N ALA A 137 3.40 9.85 10.78
CA ALA A 137 4.60 9.22 10.23
C ALA A 137 4.33 8.64 8.84
N ALA A 138 3.18 7.97 8.63
CA ALA A 138 2.77 7.48 7.33
C ALA A 138 2.57 8.64 6.33
N LEU A 139 1.94 9.73 6.75
CA LEU A 139 1.75 10.92 5.90
C LEU A 139 3.07 11.58 5.48
N LYS A 140 4.11 11.54 6.32
CA LYS A 140 5.46 12.01 5.94
C LYS A 140 6.03 11.15 4.81
N VAL A 141 5.84 9.84 4.86
CA VAL A 141 6.25 8.93 3.78
C VAL A 141 5.43 9.19 2.51
N ALA A 142 4.10 9.34 2.63
CA ALA A 142 3.23 9.68 1.50
C ALA A 142 3.62 11.03 0.87
N GLN A 143 3.92 12.05 1.67
CA GLN A 143 4.40 13.35 1.20
C GLN A 143 5.71 13.24 0.44
N GLN A 144 6.68 12.46 0.95
CA GLN A 144 7.96 12.19 0.28
C GLN A 144 7.73 11.50 -1.08
N ASN A 145 6.85 10.50 -1.13
CA ASN A 145 6.49 9.80 -2.36
C ASN A 145 5.80 10.72 -3.37
N ALA A 146 4.84 11.53 -2.92
CA ALA A 146 4.16 12.50 -3.77
C ALA A 146 5.12 13.51 -4.40
N GLN A 147 6.07 14.03 -3.62
CA GLN A 147 7.12 14.94 -4.11
C GLN A 147 8.05 14.23 -5.10
N ARG A 148 8.56 13.05 -4.75
CA ARG A 148 9.49 12.27 -5.59
C ARG A 148 8.88 11.91 -6.94
N LEU A 149 7.59 11.54 -6.95
CA LEU A 149 6.86 11.15 -8.16
C LEU A 149 6.15 12.33 -8.84
N SER A 150 6.29 13.55 -8.30
CA SER A 150 5.64 14.77 -8.81
C SER A 150 4.11 14.68 -8.89
N ALA A 151 3.49 13.89 -8.00
CA ALA A 151 2.04 13.74 -7.90
C ALA A 151 1.47 14.85 -7.01
N LYS A 152 0.58 15.68 -7.57
CA LYS A 152 -0.10 16.74 -6.83
C LYS A 152 -1.37 16.18 -6.17
N ILE A 153 -1.27 15.76 -4.93
CA ILE A 153 -2.38 15.30 -4.09
C ILE A 153 -2.48 16.15 -2.82
N SER A 154 -3.67 16.20 -2.22
CA SER A 154 -3.90 16.83 -0.92
C SER A 154 -3.79 15.79 0.18
N LEU A 155 -2.94 16.03 1.18
CA LEU A 155 -2.73 15.15 2.31
C LEU A 155 -3.25 15.80 3.59
N ALA A 156 -3.96 15.03 4.43
CA ALA A 156 -4.40 15.50 5.75
C ALA A 156 -4.35 14.38 6.79
N GLN A 157 -4.03 14.76 8.02
CA GLN A 157 -4.12 13.86 9.17
C GLN A 157 -5.55 13.83 9.71
N GLY A 158 -6.04 12.63 10.00
CA GLY A 158 -7.34 12.41 10.63
C GLY A 158 -7.74 10.94 10.61
N SER A 159 -8.56 10.54 11.57
CA SER A 159 -9.18 9.23 11.57
C SER A 159 -10.31 9.24 10.55
N TRP A 160 -10.14 8.48 9.46
CA TRP A 160 -11.10 8.35 8.38
C TRP A 160 -11.59 9.73 7.87
N PHE A 161 -12.89 10.03 8.08
CA PHE A 161 -13.52 11.28 7.61
C PHE A 161 -13.21 12.51 8.46
N GLU A 162 -12.56 12.38 9.61
CA GLU A 162 -12.14 13.53 10.42
C GLU A 162 -11.14 14.44 9.66
N ALA A 163 -10.39 13.88 8.71
CA ALA A 163 -9.53 14.65 7.81
C ALA A 163 -10.31 15.73 7.02
N ASN A 164 -11.65 15.63 6.91
CA ASN A 164 -12.46 16.66 6.30
C ASN A 164 -12.47 17.98 7.07
N ASN A 165 -12.12 17.99 8.35
CA ASN A 165 -11.87 19.23 9.09
C ASN A 165 -10.75 20.08 8.47
N ILE A 166 -9.85 19.45 7.69
CA ILE A 166 -8.76 20.11 6.97
C ILE A 166 -9.10 20.32 5.50
N PHE A 167 -9.66 19.30 4.84
CA PHE A 167 -10.00 19.38 3.41
C PHE A 167 -11.20 20.30 3.12
N ALA A 168 -12.13 20.41 4.06
CA ALA A 168 -13.36 21.17 3.93
C ALA A 168 -14.17 20.81 2.67
N LEU A 169 -14.23 19.52 2.35
CA LEU A 169 -15.03 19.03 1.23
C LEU A 169 -16.52 19.20 1.54
N PRO A 170 -17.30 19.71 0.60
CA PRO A 170 -18.75 19.74 0.73
C PRO A 170 -19.33 18.33 0.83
N GLU A 171 -20.48 18.21 1.47
CA GLU A 171 -21.28 16.98 1.39
C GLU A 171 -21.59 16.64 -0.09
N ASN A 172 -21.71 15.35 -0.38
CA ASN A 172 -22.07 14.84 -1.71
C ASN A 172 -21.16 15.36 -2.85
N SER A 173 -19.87 15.51 -2.59
CA SER A 173 -18.92 16.07 -3.57
C SER A 173 -17.92 15.06 -4.13
N VAL A 174 -17.70 13.93 -3.45
CA VAL A 174 -16.68 12.93 -3.82
C VAL A 174 -17.28 11.89 -4.78
N ASP A 175 -16.56 11.56 -5.85
CA ASP A 175 -16.99 10.54 -6.81
C ASP A 175 -16.63 9.13 -6.37
N VAL A 176 -15.42 8.96 -5.83
CA VAL A 176 -14.86 7.67 -5.47
C VAL A 176 -14.16 7.78 -4.12
N ILE A 177 -14.56 6.95 -3.18
CA ILE A 177 -13.85 6.73 -1.92
C ILE A 177 -13.23 5.34 -1.97
N VAL A 178 -11.94 5.25 -1.66
CA VAL A 178 -11.21 3.98 -1.59
C VAL A 178 -10.58 3.81 -0.22
N SER A 179 -10.48 2.59 0.25
CA SER A 179 -9.70 2.25 1.44
C SER A 179 -9.13 0.83 1.36
N ASN A 180 -7.89 0.67 1.78
CA ASN A 180 -7.32 -0.59 2.21
C ASN A 180 -7.17 -0.54 3.74
N PRO A 181 -8.27 -0.73 4.50
CA PRO A 181 -8.25 -0.58 5.94
C PRO A 181 -7.58 -1.78 6.60
N PRO A 182 -7.13 -1.69 7.85
CA PRO A 182 -6.71 -2.84 8.63
C PRO A 182 -7.88 -3.84 8.74
N TYR A 183 -7.72 -5.04 8.17
CA TYR A 183 -8.78 -6.05 8.08
C TYR A 183 -8.40 -7.41 8.68
N ILE A 184 -7.22 -7.55 9.28
CA ILE A 184 -6.81 -8.79 9.92
C ILE A 184 -7.41 -8.87 11.33
N GLU A 185 -8.02 -10.02 11.66
CA GLU A 185 -8.54 -10.27 13.00
C GLU A 185 -7.42 -10.21 14.05
N GLN A 186 -7.72 -9.67 15.24
CA GLN A 186 -6.75 -9.43 16.31
C GLN A 186 -5.94 -10.67 16.72
N HIS A 187 -6.55 -11.85 16.69
CA HIS A 187 -5.92 -13.10 17.12
C HIS A 187 -5.39 -13.95 15.96
N ASP A 188 -5.35 -13.41 14.74
CA ASP A 188 -4.80 -14.14 13.58
C ASP A 188 -3.31 -14.43 13.80
N VAL A 189 -2.97 -15.72 13.72
CA VAL A 189 -1.60 -16.21 13.89
C VAL A 189 -0.61 -15.66 12.87
N HIS A 190 -1.11 -15.15 11.73
CA HIS A 190 -0.27 -14.56 10.68
C HIS A 190 0.35 -13.22 11.10
N LEU A 191 -0.28 -12.47 12.02
CA LEU A 191 0.27 -11.20 12.54
C LEU A 191 1.67 -11.34 13.16
N GLN A 192 2.00 -12.54 13.66
CA GLN A 192 3.30 -12.83 14.29
C GLN A 192 4.27 -13.56 13.35
N ARG A 193 3.94 -13.74 12.06
CA ARG A 193 4.72 -14.51 11.09
C ARG A 193 5.24 -13.66 9.95
N GLY A 194 6.37 -14.09 9.39
CA GLY A 194 6.96 -13.48 8.19
C GLY A 194 7.22 -11.99 8.35
N ASP A 195 6.88 -11.24 7.34
CA ASP A 195 7.10 -9.79 7.25
C ASP A 195 6.12 -8.99 8.13
N LEU A 196 4.89 -9.51 8.38
CA LEU A 196 3.82 -8.82 9.12
C LEU A 196 4.25 -8.40 10.54
N ARG A 197 5.10 -9.18 11.22
CA ARG A 197 5.60 -8.84 12.57
C ARG A 197 6.44 -7.56 12.63
N PHE A 198 6.92 -7.06 11.50
CA PHE A 198 7.70 -5.82 11.39
C PHE A 198 6.86 -4.62 10.94
N GLU A 199 5.65 -4.87 10.47
CA GLU A 199 4.75 -3.84 9.99
C GLU A 199 3.93 -3.24 11.15
N PRO A 200 3.51 -1.97 11.06
CA PRO A 200 2.76 -1.34 12.15
C PRO A 200 1.43 -2.05 12.35
N GLN A 201 1.17 -2.51 13.56
CA GLN A 201 -0.06 -3.28 13.86
C GLN A 201 -1.34 -2.51 13.54
N ILE A 202 -1.32 -1.19 13.73
CA ILE A 202 -2.45 -0.31 13.40
C ILE A 202 -2.79 -0.32 11.89
N ALA A 203 -1.85 -0.73 11.02
CA ALA A 203 -2.08 -0.88 9.60
C ALA A 203 -2.52 -2.29 9.21
N LEU A 204 -2.52 -3.25 10.14
CA LEU A 204 -2.83 -4.66 9.89
C LEU A 204 -4.17 -5.08 10.46
N THR A 205 -4.47 -4.70 11.71
CA THR A 205 -5.62 -5.18 12.46
C THR A 205 -6.45 -4.02 13.03
N ASP A 206 -7.76 -4.21 13.05
CA ASP A 206 -8.70 -3.32 13.75
C ASP A 206 -8.81 -3.62 15.26
N PHE A 207 -7.99 -4.55 15.75
CA PHE A 207 -8.00 -5.07 17.13
C PHE A 207 -9.31 -5.76 17.52
N ALA A 208 -10.08 -6.25 16.55
CA ALA A 208 -11.33 -6.99 16.73
C ALA A 208 -11.47 -8.08 15.65
N ASP A 209 -12.57 -8.07 14.90
CA ASP A 209 -12.94 -9.10 13.91
C ASP A 209 -12.47 -8.78 12.47
N GLY A 210 -11.75 -7.66 12.29
CA GLY A 210 -11.27 -7.20 10.98
C GLY A 210 -12.31 -6.45 10.14
N LEU A 211 -13.52 -6.20 10.64
CA LEU A 211 -14.60 -5.54 9.90
C LEU A 211 -15.00 -4.17 10.47
N ASN A 212 -14.53 -3.81 11.67
CA ASN A 212 -14.96 -2.57 12.33
C ASN A 212 -14.69 -1.31 11.50
N HIS A 213 -13.52 -1.24 10.88
CA HIS A 213 -13.18 -0.08 10.05
C HIS A 213 -14.03 -0.02 8.80
N ILE A 214 -14.32 -1.17 8.18
CA ILE A 214 -15.21 -1.26 7.01
C ILE A 214 -16.62 -0.81 7.36
N HIS A 215 -17.16 -1.27 8.50
CA HIS A 215 -18.44 -0.81 9.02
C HIS A 215 -18.48 0.70 9.23
N HIS A 216 -17.45 1.25 9.91
CA HIS A 216 -17.38 2.67 10.22
C HIS A 216 -17.33 3.53 8.94
N ILE A 217 -16.47 3.16 8.00
CA ILE A 217 -16.32 3.88 6.73
C ILE A 217 -17.61 3.77 5.92
N ALA A 218 -18.20 2.58 5.78
CA ALA A 218 -19.42 2.39 5.01
C ALA A 218 -20.61 3.21 5.57
N CYS A 219 -20.70 3.36 6.90
CA CYS A 219 -21.73 4.14 7.56
C CYS A 219 -21.63 5.65 7.27
N LEU A 220 -20.43 6.19 7.17
CA LEU A 220 -20.18 7.63 7.00
C LEU A 220 -19.99 8.06 5.55
N ALA A 221 -19.53 7.17 4.68
CA ALA A 221 -19.23 7.49 3.28
C ALA A 221 -20.40 8.12 2.50
N PRO A 222 -21.67 7.72 2.72
CA PRO A 222 -22.81 8.35 2.02
C PRO A 222 -22.92 9.87 2.19
N GLN A 223 -22.41 10.44 3.29
CA GLN A 223 -22.43 11.88 3.51
C GLN A 223 -21.49 12.64 2.55
N PHE A 224 -20.44 12.00 2.09
CA PHE A 224 -19.42 12.60 1.24
C PHE A 224 -19.58 12.24 -0.24
N LEU A 225 -20.09 11.04 -0.53
CA LEU A 225 -20.29 10.57 -1.89
C LEU A 225 -21.42 11.33 -2.57
N ARG A 226 -21.17 11.78 -3.79
CA ARG A 226 -22.26 12.28 -4.65
C ARG A 226 -23.19 11.15 -5.07
N SER A 227 -24.39 11.48 -5.54
CA SER A 227 -25.28 10.49 -6.15
C SER A 227 -24.53 9.71 -7.24
N LYS A 228 -24.63 8.40 -7.24
CA LYS A 228 -23.91 7.44 -8.07
C LYS A 228 -22.39 7.36 -7.82
N GLY A 229 -21.90 7.95 -6.73
CA GLY A 229 -20.52 7.76 -6.29
C GLY A 229 -20.26 6.35 -5.78
N PHE A 230 -19.01 5.96 -5.70
CA PHE A 230 -18.58 4.60 -5.35
C PHE A 230 -17.75 4.57 -4.08
N LEU A 231 -17.98 3.55 -3.25
CA LEU A 231 -17.13 3.17 -2.14
C LEU A 231 -16.49 1.82 -2.44
N LEU A 232 -15.16 1.74 -2.31
CA LEU A 232 -14.38 0.53 -2.60
C LEU A 232 -13.50 0.16 -1.40
N PHE A 233 -13.46 -1.13 -1.08
CA PHE A 233 -12.58 -1.68 -0.04
C PHE A 233 -11.73 -2.81 -0.57
N GLU A 234 -10.44 -2.85 -0.19
CA GLU A 234 -9.69 -4.09 -0.12
C GLU A 234 -10.04 -4.79 1.21
N HIS A 235 -10.06 -6.14 1.19
CA HIS A 235 -10.39 -6.95 2.36
C HIS A 235 -9.74 -8.34 2.28
N GLY A 236 -9.81 -9.10 3.35
CA GLY A 236 -9.39 -10.50 3.41
C GLY A 236 -10.19 -11.38 2.44
N PHE A 237 -9.55 -12.43 1.94
CA PHE A 237 -10.12 -13.30 0.89
C PHE A 237 -11.44 -13.99 1.29
N ASP A 238 -11.71 -14.11 2.57
CA ASP A 238 -12.90 -14.72 3.17
C ASP A 238 -13.95 -13.70 3.64
N GLN A 239 -13.66 -12.40 3.57
CA GLN A 239 -14.53 -11.33 4.08
C GLN A 239 -15.53 -10.80 3.03
N GLY A 240 -15.41 -11.16 1.75
CA GLY A 240 -16.19 -10.55 0.67
C GLY A 240 -17.71 -10.58 0.87
N VAL A 241 -18.26 -11.68 1.42
CA VAL A 241 -19.71 -11.76 1.72
C VAL A 241 -20.11 -10.74 2.76
N ALA A 242 -19.37 -10.65 3.88
CA ALA A 242 -19.65 -9.73 4.97
C ALA A 242 -19.53 -8.27 4.49
N VAL A 243 -18.52 -7.94 3.68
CA VAL A 243 -18.34 -6.59 3.14
C VAL A 243 -19.49 -6.19 2.22
N ARG A 244 -19.99 -7.10 1.36
CA ARG A 244 -21.20 -6.82 0.55
C ARG A 244 -22.42 -6.56 1.42
N GLU A 245 -22.64 -7.34 2.47
CA GLU A 245 -23.75 -7.13 3.42
C GLU A 245 -23.64 -5.79 4.13
N ILE A 246 -22.45 -5.42 4.58
CA ILE A 246 -22.19 -4.09 5.19
C ILE A 246 -22.56 -2.97 4.22
N LEU A 247 -22.13 -3.07 2.97
CA LEU A 247 -22.46 -2.07 1.95
C LEU A 247 -23.97 -1.96 1.73
N VAL A 248 -24.69 -3.08 1.59
CA VAL A 248 -26.16 -3.08 1.42
C VAL A 248 -26.85 -2.43 2.61
N GLN A 249 -26.44 -2.75 3.85
CA GLN A 249 -27.02 -2.16 5.07
C GLN A 249 -26.82 -0.66 5.15
N ASN A 250 -25.79 -0.11 4.50
CA ASN A 250 -25.48 1.32 4.47
C ASN A 250 -25.96 2.02 3.18
N GLY A 251 -26.88 1.42 2.42
CA GLY A 251 -27.56 2.06 1.29
C GLY A 251 -26.83 1.99 -0.05
N PHE A 252 -25.76 1.18 -0.16
CA PHE A 252 -25.09 0.96 -1.42
C PHE A 252 -25.83 -0.12 -2.25
N ALA A 253 -26.06 0.19 -3.53
CA ALA A 253 -26.74 -0.69 -4.44
C ALA A 253 -25.78 -1.73 -5.05
N GLN A 254 -26.27 -2.94 -5.20
CA GLN A 254 -25.62 -4.04 -5.94
C GLN A 254 -24.10 -4.16 -5.69
N PRO A 255 -23.65 -4.40 -4.45
CA PRO A 255 -22.23 -4.55 -4.21
C PRO A 255 -21.65 -5.74 -4.97
N GLU A 256 -20.52 -5.51 -5.62
CA GLU A 256 -19.80 -6.51 -6.39
C GLU A 256 -18.39 -6.72 -5.83
N THR A 257 -17.81 -7.91 -6.06
CA THR A 257 -16.48 -8.24 -5.61
C THR A 257 -15.59 -8.63 -6.78
N VAL A 258 -14.41 -7.99 -6.86
CA VAL A 258 -13.33 -8.33 -7.80
C VAL A 258 -12.44 -9.37 -7.15
N ARG A 259 -12.00 -10.35 -7.96
CA ARG A 259 -11.07 -11.40 -7.55
C ARG A 259 -9.66 -11.10 -8.02
N ASP A 260 -8.67 -11.49 -7.22
CA ASP A 260 -7.27 -11.47 -7.62
C ASP A 260 -6.97 -12.55 -8.68
N LEU A 261 -5.74 -12.55 -9.21
CA LEU A 261 -5.30 -13.53 -10.22
C LEU A 261 -5.29 -14.98 -9.73
N ALA A 262 -5.31 -15.21 -8.41
CA ALA A 262 -5.44 -16.53 -7.80
C ALA A 262 -6.91 -16.94 -7.61
N GLY A 263 -7.87 -16.07 -7.93
CA GLY A 263 -9.30 -16.30 -7.80
C GLY A 263 -9.89 -15.96 -6.44
N ASN A 264 -9.10 -15.38 -5.53
CA ASN A 264 -9.58 -14.97 -4.20
C ASN A 264 -10.32 -13.63 -4.27
N GLU A 265 -11.39 -13.49 -3.49
CA GLU A 265 -12.08 -12.22 -3.32
C GLU A 265 -11.17 -11.20 -2.62
N ARG A 266 -11.02 -9.99 -3.19
CA ARG A 266 -10.09 -8.97 -2.68
C ARG A 266 -10.66 -7.59 -2.60
N VAL A 267 -11.46 -7.17 -3.56
CA VAL A 267 -11.97 -5.80 -3.63
C VAL A 267 -13.48 -5.84 -3.76
N THR A 268 -14.18 -5.29 -2.79
CA THR A 268 -15.63 -5.12 -2.86
C THR A 268 -15.98 -3.66 -2.98
N PHE A 269 -16.92 -3.34 -3.87
CA PHE A 269 -17.40 -1.98 -4.08
C PHE A 269 -18.92 -1.94 -4.16
N GLY A 270 -19.48 -0.78 -3.84
CA GLY A 270 -20.89 -0.47 -4.00
C GLY A 270 -21.09 0.96 -4.49
N GLN A 271 -22.19 1.19 -5.18
CA GLN A 271 -22.59 2.51 -5.66
C GLN A 271 -23.68 3.07 -4.75
N ILE A 272 -23.57 4.35 -4.35
CA ILE A 272 -24.63 5.03 -3.63
C ILE A 272 -25.74 5.45 -4.60
N CYS A 273 -27.01 5.35 -4.19
CA CYS A 273 -28.17 5.67 -5.04
C CYS A 273 -28.31 7.17 -5.36
#